data_41573a36d4f356b652e66c951f728038
#
_entry.id   41573a36d4f356b652e66c951f728038
#
_cell.length_a   1.000
_cell.length_b   1.000
_cell.length_c   1.000
_cell.angle_alpha   90.00
_cell.angle_beta   90.00
_cell.angle_gamma   90.00
#
_symmetry.space_group_name_H-M   'P 1'
#
loop_
_entity.id
_entity.type
_entity.pdbx_description
1 polymer ?
#
loop_
_entity_poly.entity_id
_entity_poly.type
_entity_poly.pdbx_seq_one_letter_code
_entity_poly.pdbx_strand_id
1 'polypeptide(L)'
;MKNYDVIVVGAGHAGCEAALASARLGMSTAIFTITLDNIGVMSCNPSIGGPAKSHLVKEIDALGGEMGRNMDKSFVQMRILNTKKGPAVRSLRAQADRKIYNREMKKTIENQENLDTIQDIVTDIVIENGEIKGIKTKTGMEFNSKSVIIATGTFLRGLMYIGDKLIKGGRMGELSSEELPLSLESAGFKLGRFKTGTPPRIDLRTIDLSELEEQPGEVDKLLKFSMRTKNSEIEGRPQLSCYL
;
A
#
# COMPACT_ATOMS: atom_id res chain seq x y z
N MET A 1 -10.50 -22.87 -16.59
CA MET A 1 -9.86 -22.14 -15.49
C MET A 1 -8.66 -21.38 -16.03
N LYS A 2 -8.43 -20.15 -15.59
CA LYS A 2 -7.23 -19.41 -15.97
C LYS A 2 -6.08 -19.81 -15.04
N ASN A 3 -4.90 -20.05 -15.61
CA ASN A 3 -3.71 -20.46 -14.86
C ASN A 3 -2.77 -19.26 -14.75
N TYR A 4 -2.24 -19.03 -13.55
CA TYR A 4 -1.25 -18.01 -13.26
C TYR A 4 0.03 -18.62 -12.70
N ASP A 5 1.15 -17.96 -12.88
CA ASP A 5 2.37 -18.31 -12.16
C ASP A 5 2.30 -17.79 -10.72
N VAL A 6 1.73 -16.59 -10.54
CA VAL A 6 1.61 -15.94 -9.23
C VAL A 6 0.22 -15.34 -9.06
N ILE A 7 -0.41 -15.60 -7.93
CA ILE A 7 -1.61 -14.89 -7.48
C ILE A 7 -1.26 -14.07 -6.24
N VAL A 8 -1.65 -12.79 -6.24
CA VAL A 8 -1.49 -11.88 -5.12
C VAL A 8 -2.86 -11.54 -4.53
N VAL A 9 -3.04 -11.80 -3.24
CA VAL A 9 -4.30 -11.55 -2.52
C VAL A 9 -4.18 -10.28 -1.70
N GLY A 10 -4.85 -9.22 -2.15
CA GLY A 10 -4.85 -7.88 -1.56
C GLY A 10 -4.04 -6.88 -2.38
N ALA A 11 -4.68 -5.76 -2.74
CA ALA A 11 -4.10 -4.68 -3.52
C ALA A 11 -3.72 -3.44 -2.67
N GLY A 12 -3.27 -3.67 -1.44
CA GLY A 12 -2.56 -2.67 -0.65
C GLY A 12 -1.13 -2.43 -1.17
N HIS A 13 -0.33 -1.64 -0.46
CA HIS A 13 1.03 -1.31 -0.91
C HIS A 13 1.89 -2.55 -1.15
N ALA A 14 1.90 -3.49 -0.22
CA ALA A 14 2.66 -4.73 -0.34
C ALA A 14 2.19 -5.59 -1.53
N GLY A 15 0.86 -5.71 -1.72
CA GLY A 15 0.31 -6.46 -2.84
C GLY A 15 0.61 -5.81 -4.19
N CYS A 16 0.52 -4.48 -4.29
CA CYS A 16 0.89 -3.77 -5.51
C CYS A 16 2.36 -4.01 -5.89
N GLU A 17 3.28 -3.90 -4.91
CA GLU A 17 4.71 -4.15 -5.15
C GLU A 17 4.96 -5.61 -5.57
N ALA A 18 4.32 -6.58 -4.89
CA ALA A 18 4.47 -8.00 -5.22
C ALA A 18 3.95 -8.33 -6.63
N ALA A 19 2.77 -7.80 -6.98
CA ALA A 19 2.16 -8.03 -8.29
C ALA A 19 2.98 -7.40 -9.42
N LEU A 20 3.42 -6.15 -9.24
CA LEU A 20 4.28 -5.46 -10.22
C LEU A 20 5.63 -6.16 -10.39
N ALA A 21 6.26 -6.60 -9.30
CA ALA A 21 7.52 -7.32 -9.36
C ALA A 21 7.37 -8.64 -10.14
N SER A 22 6.35 -9.44 -9.84
CA SER A 22 6.10 -10.71 -10.51
C SER A 22 5.83 -10.51 -12.02
N ALA A 23 4.94 -9.57 -12.36
CA ALA A 23 4.58 -9.30 -13.74
C ALA A 23 5.75 -8.74 -14.56
N ARG A 24 6.56 -7.85 -13.96
CA ARG A 24 7.77 -7.27 -14.59
C ARG A 24 8.88 -8.30 -14.83
N LEU A 25 8.90 -9.38 -14.03
CA LEU A 25 9.76 -10.54 -14.26
C LEU A 25 9.20 -11.50 -15.34
N GLY A 26 8.09 -11.16 -15.99
CA GLY A 26 7.49 -11.93 -17.06
C GLY A 26 6.54 -13.04 -16.60
N MET A 27 6.22 -13.09 -15.30
CA MET A 27 5.30 -14.10 -14.77
C MET A 27 3.83 -13.71 -15.06
N SER A 28 3.02 -14.68 -15.52
CA SER A 28 1.57 -14.51 -15.59
C SER A 28 1.01 -14.32 -14.18
N THR A 29 0.58 -13.12 -13.87
CA THR A 29 0.23 -12.70 -12.51
C THR A 29 -1.23 -12.24 -12.42
N ALA A 30 -1.90 -12.53 -11.32
CA ALA A 30 -3.19 -11.93 -10.97
C ALA A 30 -3.12 -11.26 -9.60
N ILE A 31 -3.74 -10.07 -9.47
CA ILE A 31 -3.96 -9.42 -8.19
C ILE A 31 -5.44 -9.36 -7.87
N PHE A 32 -5.81 -9.85 -6.69
CA PHE A 32 -7.19 -9.86 -6.20
C PHE A 32 -7.41 -8.75 -5.19
N THR A 33 -8.50 -8.04 -5.33
CA THR A 33 -8.91 -6.97 -4.41
C THR A 33 -10.41 -6.99 -4.17
N ILE A 34 -10.83 -6.61 -2.98
CA ILE A 34 -12.26 -6.46 -2.63
C ILE A 34 -12.90 -5.33 -3.45
N THR A 35 -12.13 -4.26 -3.72
CA THR A 35 -12.62 -3.09 -4.46
C THR A 35 -11.50 -2.53 -5.33
N LEU A 36 -11.73 -2.46 -6.65
CA LEU A 36 -10.76 -1.93 -7.63
C LEU A 36 -10.40 -0.46 -7.37
N ASP A 37 -11.33 0.33 -6.86
CA ASP A 37 -11.10 1.76 -6.60
C ASP A 37 -10.18 2.01 -5.38
N ASN A 38 -9.88 0.97 -4.62
CA ASN A 38 -9.08 1.05 -3.40
C ASN A 38 -7.65 0.47 -3.55
N ILE A 39 -7.18 0.27 -4.78
CA ILE A 39 -5.80 -0.17 -5.06
C ILE A 39 -4.81 0.89 -4.54
N GLY A 40 -3.88 0.48 -3.68
CA GLY A 40 -2.82 1.36 -3.15
C GLY A 40 -3.30 2.49 -2.24
N VAL A 41 -4.51 2.39 -1.67
CA VAL A 41 -5.04 3.46 -0.78
C VAL A 41 -4.22 3.60 0.49
N MET A 42 -3.85 4.84 0.79
CA MET A 42 -3.22 5.22 2.06
C MET A 42 -4.27 5.33 3.17
N SER A 43 -4.40 4.30 3.99
CA SER A 43 -5.47 4.18 4.99
C SER A 43 -5.24 5.02 6.24
N CYS A 44 -3.98 5.24 6.63
CA CYS A 44 -3.61 5.95 7.85
C CYS A 44 -3.18 7.39 7.51
N ASN A 45 -1.90 7.69 7.58
CA ASN A 45 -1.35 8.95 7.11
C ASN A 45 -1.09 8.89 5.61
N PRO A 46 -1.40 9.94 4.85
CA PRO A 46 -1.03 10.03 3.44
C PRO A 46 0.46 10.41 3.32
N SER A 47 1.34 9.59 3.87
CA SER A 47 2.78 9.86 3.91
C SER A 47 3.62 8.61 3.71
N ILE A 48 4.76 8.77 3.06
CA ILE A 48 5.78 7.74 2.87
C ILE A 48 7.11 8.25 3.41
N GLY A 49 7.91 7.34 3.97
CA GLY A 49 9.25 7.64 4.45
C GLY A 49 9.31 7.95 5.95
N GLY A 50 10.35 8.67 6.33
CA GLY A 50 10.79 8.83 7.72
C GLY A 50 11.88 7.84 8.11
N PRO A 51 12.39 7.90 9.37
CA PRO A 51 13.48 7.03 9.83
C PRO A 51 13.18 5.55 9.61
N ALA A 52 14.15 4.81 9.10
CA ALA A 52 14.12 3.41 8.68
C ALA A 52 13.17 3.10 7.50
N LYS A 53 12.12 3.88 7.27
CA LYS A 53 11.12 3.63 6.21
C LYS A 53 11.59 4.13 4.85
N SER A 54 12.14 5.35 4.77
CA SER A 54 12.66 5.89 3.51
C SER A 54 13.80 5.08 2.92
N HIS A 55 14.60 4.45 3.78
CA HIS A 55 15.69 3.56 3.37
C HIS A 55 15.12 2.35 2.62
N LEU A 56 14.12 1.67 3.21
CA LEU A 56 13.45 0.54 2.57
C LEU A 56 12.76 0.92 1.27
N VAL A 57 12.11 2.10 1.20
CA VAL A 57 11.50 2.58 -0.05
C VAL A 57 12.54 2.74 -1.15
N LYS A 58 13.73 3.25 -0.83
CA LYS A 58 14.82 3.38 -1.80
C LYS A 58 15.40 2.03 -2.22
N GLU A 59 15.49 1.06 -1.32
CA GLU A 59 15.90 -0.31 -1.64
C GLU A 59 14.88 -0.98 -2.58
N ILE A 60 13.58 -0.82 -2.30
CA ILE A 60 12.51 -1.30 -3.17
C ILE A 60 12.59 -0.61 -4.55
N ASP A 61 12.82 0.71 -4.60
CA ASP A 61 12.98 1.45 -5.85
C ASP A 61 14.17 0.95 -6.67
N ALA A 62 15.29 0.66 -6.02
CA ALA A 62 16.48 0.10 -6.67
C ALA A 62 16.22 -1.28 -7.31
N LEU A 63 15.28 -2.05 -6.76
CA LEU A 63 14.80 -3.32 -7.31
C LEU A 63 13.66 -3.16 -8.34
N GLY A 64 13.32 -1.93 -8.72
CA GLY A 64 12.28 -1.66 -9.71
C GLY A 64 10.88 -1.44 -9.14
N GLY A 65 10.71 -1.31 -7.81
CA GLY A 65 9.43 -1.06 -7.15
C GLY A 65 8.77 0.26 -7.53
N GLU A 66 7.51 0.44 -7.24
CA GLU A 66 6.70 1.57 -7.73
C GLU A 66 6.37 2.62 -6.66
N MET A 67 6.42 2.26 -5.38
CA MET A 67 6.01 3.13 -4.27
C MET A 67 6.73 4.49 -4.29
N GLY A 68 8.05 4.49 -4.47
CA GLY A 68 8.86 5.71 -4.52
C GLY A 68 8.49 6.58 -5.70
N ARG A 69 8.39 6.01 -6.89
CA ARG A 69 8.00 6.70 -8.11
C ARG A 69 6.59 7.27 -8.05
N ASN A 70 5.66 6.49 -7.50
CA ASN A 70 4.29 6.94 -7.31
C ASN A 70 4.18 8.09 -6.30
N MET A 71 5.00 8.06 -5.24
CA MET A 71 5.09 9.18 -4.30
C MET A 71 5.62 10.43 -4.98
N ASP A 72 6.64 10.33 -5.81
CA ASP A 72 7.20 11.47 -6.55
C ASP A 72 6.18 12.13 -7.50
N LYS A 73 5.19 11.38 -7.98
CA LYS A 73 4.08 11.92 -8.79
C LYS A 73 2.99 12.59 -7.96
N SER A 74 2.85 12.24 -6.68
CA SER A 74 1.67 12.56 -5.86
C SER A 74 1.97 13.37 -4.61
N PHE A 75 3.23 13.71 -4.32
CA PHE A 75 3.56 14.45 -3.11
C PHE A 75 2.98 15.87 -3.12
N VAL A 76 2.61 16.33 -1.95
CA VAL A 76 2.23 17.71 -1.65
C VAL A 76 3.25 18.40 -0.75
N GLN A 77 4.13 17.63 -0.11
CA GLN A 77 5.27 18.13 0.66
C GLN A 77 6.36 17.07 0.70
N MET A 78 7.63 17.50 0.60
CA MET A 78 8.81 16.68 0.88
C MET A 78 9.76 17.40 1.84
N ARG A 79 10.30 16.64 2.81
CA ARG A 79 11.29 17.13 3.77
C ARG A 79 12.29 16.04 4.14
N ILE A 80 13.49 16.47 4.50
CA ILE A 80 14.47 15.61 5.17
C ILE A 80 14.30 15.76 6.69
N LEU A 81 14.01 14.67 7.36
CA LEU A 81 13.93 14.61 8.82
C LEU A 81 15.31 14.39 9.44
N ASN A 82 15.45 14.78 10.72
CA ASN A 82 16.67 14.57 11.52
C ASN A 82 17.92 15.23 10.94
N THR A 83 17.80 16.38 10.28
CA THR A 83 18.93 17.09 9.65
C THR A 83 20.04 17.47 10.65
N LYS A 84 19.67 17.68 11.92
CA LYS A 84 20.61 18.00 13.02
C LYS A 84 21.28 16.74 13.62
N LYS A 85 20.93 15.54 13.16
CA LYS A 85 21.47 14.27 13.63
C LYS A 85 22.45 13.67 12.61
N GLY A 86 23.11 12.56 12.98
CA GLY A 86 24.04 11.86 12.10
C GLY A 86 23.38 11.36 10.79
N PRO A 87 24.17 11.15 9.75
CA PRO A 87 23.66 10.77 8.40
C PRO A 87 22.76 9.54 8.37
N ALA A 88 23.06 8.54 9.20
CA ALA A 88 22.33 7.27 9.25
C ALA A 88 20.82 7.42 9.62
N VAL A 89 20.46 8.48 10.34
CA VAL A 89 19.06 8.74 10.73
C VAL A 89 18.41 9.86 9.94
N ARG A 90 19.14 10.51 9.02
CA ARG A 90 18.55 11.46 8.08
C ARG A 90 17.68 10.71 7.10
N SER A 91 16.45 11.13 6.95
CA SER A 91 15.47 10.35 6.21
C SER A 91 14.51 11.26 5.46
N LEU A 92 14.23 10.92 4.22
CA LEU A 92 13.23 11.59 3.41
C LEU A 92 11.82 11.20 3.91
N ARG A 93 10.94 12.19 4.01
CA ARG A 93 9.52 11.98 4.22
C ARG A 93 8.72 12.86 3.26
N ALA A 94 7.70 12.29 2.64
CA ALA A 94 6.75 13.01 1.84
C ALA A 94 5.33 12.82 2.34
N GLN A 95 4.53 13.88 2.24
CA GLN A 95 3.08 13.86 2.36
C GLN A 95 2.51 13.79 0.95
N ALA A 96 1.52 12.94 0.72
CA ALA A 96 0.88 12.76 -0.58
C ALA A 96 -0.52 13.39 -0.64
N ASP A 97 -0.91 13.82 -1.83
CA ASP A 97 -2.33 13.81 -2.17
C ASP A 97 -2.77 12.35 -2.28
N ARG A 98 -3.58 11.93 -1.32
CA ARG A 98 -4.01 10.53 -1.20
C ARG A 98 -4.79 10.04 -2.42
N LYS A 99 -5.56 10.91 -3.05
CA LYS A 99 -6.37 10.56 -4.22
C LYS A 99 -5.52 10.45 -5.48
N ILE A 100 -4.57 11.35 -5.64
CA ILE A 100 -3.61 11.29 -6.75
C ILE A 100 -2.76 10.02 -6.61
N TYR A 101 -2.23 9.73 -5.41
CA TYR A 101 -1.44 8.52 -5.16
C TYR A 101 -2.20 7.24 -5.51
N ASN A 102 -3.45 7.11 -5.05
CA ASN A 102 -4.31 5.97 -5.36
C ASN A 102 -4.57 5.85 -6.87
N ARG A 103 -4.94 6.94 -7.54
CA ARG A 103 -5.23 6.95 -8.99
C ARG A 103 -4.00 6.54 -9.81
N GLU A 104 -2.83 7.08 -9.50
CA GLU A 104 -1.60 6.76 -10.22
C GLU A 104 -1.16 5.31 -9.97
N MET A 105 -1.31 4.79 -8.73
CA MET A 105 -1.02 3.38 -8.45
C MET A 105 -1.99 2.45 -9.19
N LYS A 106 -3.29 2.75 -9.14
CA LYS A 106 -4.31 2.00 -9.88
C LYS A 106 -4.00 1.97 -11.38
N LYS A 107 -3.69 3.14 -11.96
CA LYS A 107 -3.29 3.25 -13.37
C LYS A 107 -2.07 2.40 -13.70
N THR A 108 -1.07 2.37 -12.82
CA THR A 108 0.13 1.56 -13.01
C THR A 108 -0.19 0.07 -13.00
N ILE A 109 -1.01 -0.39 -12.03
CA ILE A 109 -1.43 -1.79 -11.91
C ILE A 109 -2.24 -2.23 -13.13
N GLU A 110 -3.25 -1.45 -13.52
CA GLU A 110 -4.17 -1.79 -14.62
C GLU A 110 -3.50 -1.78 -16.02
N ASN A 111 -2.41 -1.03 -16.19
CA ASN A 111 -1.67 -0.98 -17.45
C ASN A 111 -0.42 -1.88 -17.45
N GLN A 112 -0.16 -2.63 -16.38
CA GLN A 112 1.01 -3.51 -16.34
C GLN A 112 0.76 -4.76 -17.20
N GLU A 113 1.64 -5.01 -18.16
CA GLU A 113 1.64 -6.26 -18.92
C GLU A 113 1.84 -7.47 -18.01
N ASN A 114 1.28 -8.61 -18.37
CA ASN A 114 1.28 -9.86 -17.60
C ASN A 114 0.59 -9.78 -16.24
N LEU A 115 -0.22 -8.75 -15.98
CA LEU A 115 -0.94 -8.56 -14.73
C LEU A 115 -2.45 -8.41 -14.97
N ASP A 116 -3.23 -9.37 -14.48
CA ASP A 116 -4.68 -9.25 -14.42
C ASP A 116 -5.10 -8.69 -13.06
N THR A 117 -6.03 -7.75 -13.09
CA THR A 117 -6.62 -7.16 -11.89
C THR A 117 -8.05 -7.65 -11.72
N ILE A 118 -8.33 -8.34 -10.61
CA ILE A 118 -9.61 -9.02 -10.39
C ILE A 118 -10.26 -8.52 -9.10
N GLN A 119 -11.51 -8.07 -9.23
CA GLN A 119 -12.33 -7.71 -8.07
C GLN A 119 -13.09 -8.93 -7.58
N ASP A 120 -12.63 -9.55 -6.52
CA ASP A 120 -13.33 -10.59 -5.79
C ASP A 120 -12.73 -10.75 -4.37
N ILE A 121 -13.44 -11.47 -3.50
CA ILE A 121 -12.96 -11.80 -2.16
C ILE A 121 -12.42 -13.22 -2.21
N VAL A 122 -11.12 -13.37 -1.95
CA VAL A 122 -10.51 -14.69 -1.82
C VAL A 122 -10.91 -15.28 -0.47
N THR A 123 -11.49 -16.49 -0.52
CA THR A 123 -11.98 -17.22 0.66
C THR A 123 -11.07 -18.35 1.06
N ASP A 124 -10.40 -19.00 0.09
CA ASP A 124 -9.61 -20.18 0.35
C ASP A 124 -8.30 -20.21 -0.45
N ILE A 125 -7.30 -20.83 0.14
CA ILE A 125 -6.14 -21.35 -0.57
C ILE A 125 -6.35 -22.85 -0.85
N VAL A 126 -6.05 -23.27 -2.07
CA VAL A 126 -6.18 -24.69 -2.47
C VAL A 126 -4.82 -25.34 -2.35
N ILE A 127 -4.72 -26.34 -1.46
CA ILE A 127 -3.50 -27.12 -1.23
C ILE A 127 -3.80 -28.58 -1.49
N GLU A 128 -3.01 -29.23 -2.35
CA GLU A 128 -3.08 -30.66 -2.64
C GLU A 128 -1.71 -31.30 -2.48
N ASN A 129 -1.63 -32.36 -1.74
CA ASN A 129 -0.37 -33.10 -1.47
C ASN A 129 0.77 -32.18 -0.93
N GLY A 130 0.41 -31.16 -0.12
CA GLY A 130 1.37 -30.21 0.46
C GLY A 130 1.82 -29.10 -0.49
N GLU A 131 1.28 -29.03 -1.70
CA GLU A 131 1.59 -27.99 -2.68
C GLU A 131 0.40 -27.05 -2.89
N ILE A 132 0.68 -25.76 -3.05
CA ILE A 132 -0.33 -24.78 -3.46
C ILE A 132 -0.77 -25.07 -4.89
N LYS A 133 -2.08 -25.10 -5.14
CA LYS A 133 -2.67 -25.26 -6.48
C LYS A 133 -3.42 -24.02 -6.94
N GLY A 134 -3.79 -23.13 -6.02
CA GLY A 134 -4.52 -21.90 -6.37
C GLY A 134 -5.33 -21.33 -5.23
N ILE A 135 -6.41 -20.68 -5.59
CA ILE A 135 -7.35 -20.02 -4.67
C ILE A 135 -8.80 -20.28 -5.09
N LYS A 136 -9.73 -20.08 -4.12
CA LYS A 136 -11.17 -19.95 -4.37
C LYS A 136 -11.64 -18.56 -3.94
N THR A 137 -12.68 -18.08 -4.59
CA THR A 137 -13.27 -16.78 -4.31
C THR A 137 -14.71 -16.90 -3.83
N LYS A 138 -15.23 -15.83 -3.25
CA LYS A 138 -16.59 -15.76 -2.71
C LYS A 138 -17.67 -15.91 -3.79
N THR A 139 -17.37 -15.52 -5.02
CA THR A 139 -18.26 -15.75 -6.17
C THR A 139 -18.26 -17.21 -6.67
N GLY A 140 -17.49 -18.08 -6.05
CA GLY A 140 -17.39 -19.50 -6.40
C GLY A 140 -16.41 -19.80 -7.54
N MET A 141 -15.61 -18.81 -7.95
CA MET A 141 -14.58 -19.02 -8.96
C MET A 141 -13.34 -19.67 -8.35
N GLU A 142 -12.69 -20.53 -9.15
CA GLU A 142 -11.40 -21.13 -8.81
C GLU A 142 -10.33 -20.69 -9.80
N PHE A 143 -9.15 -20.37 -9.30
CA PHE A 143 -8.01 -19.92 -10.09
C PHE A 143 -6.78 -20.76 -9.71
N ASN A 144 -6.13 -21.34 -10.71
CA ASN A 144 -4.92 -22.11 -10.49
C ASN A 144 -3.70 -21.20 -10.43
N SER A 145 -2.75 -21.55 -9.56
CA SER A 145 -1.48 -20.85 -9.46
C SER A 145 -0.38 -21.71 -8.88
N LYS A 146 0.86 -21.45 -9.32
CA LYS A 146 2.06 -22.09 -8.76
C LYS A 146 2.47 -21.46 -7.43
N SER A 147 2.11 -20.20 -7.20
CA SER A 147 2.46 -19.44 -5.99
C SER A 147 1.35 -18.47 -5.61
N VAL A 148 1.09 -18.35 -4.32
CA VAL A 148 0.10 -17.41 -3.77
C VAL A 148 0.78 -16.51 -2.73
N ILE A 149 0.67 -15.20 -2.91
CA ILE A 149 1.17 -14.17 -2.00
C ILE A 149 0.00 -13.56 -1.25
N ILE A 150 0.00 -13.70 0.08
CA ILE A 150 -1.05 -13.14 0.95
C ILE A 150 -0.61 -11.77 1.45
N ALA A 151 -1.30 -10.72 0.99
CA ALA A 151 -1.01 -9.31 1.31
C ALA A 151 -2.26 -8.55 1.79
N THR A 152 -3.07 -9.19 2.61
CA THR A 152 -4.41 -8.75 3.02
C THR A 152 -4.44 -7.57 3.98
N GLY A 153 -3.30 -7.18 4.56
CA GLY A 153 -3.16 -6.01 5.43
C GLY A 153 -4.15 -6.03 6.60
N THR A 154 -4.95 -4.97 6.74
CA THR A 154 -5.93 -4.80 7.83
C THR A 154 -7.26 -5.53 7.58
N PHE A 155 -7.40 -6.26 6.46
CA PHE A 155 -8.67 -6.86 6.06
C PHE A 155 -8.86 -8.31 6.55
N LEU A 156 -7.78 -9.02 6.93
CA LEU A 156 -7.85 -10.40 7.42
C LEU A 156 -8.45 -10.43 8.84
N ARG A 157 -9.71 -10.85 8.99
CA ARG A 157 -10.52 -10.70 10.21
C ARG A 157 -10.42 -9.27 10.77
N GLY A 158 -10.55 -8.28 9.89
CA GLY A 158 -10.39 -6.87 10.24
C GLY A 158 -11.39 -6.44 11.30
N LEU A 159 -10.92 -5.69 12.32
CA LEU A 159 -11.73 -5.17 13.41
C LEU A 159 -11.32 -3.73 13.71
N MET A 160 -12.26 -2.82 13.55
CA MET A 160 -12.07 -1.42 13.85
C MET A 160 -12.52 -1.09 15.26
N TYR A 161 -11.68 -0.34 15.98
CA TYR A 161 -11.96 0.20 17.30
C TYR A 161 -12.24 1.70 17.16
N ILE A 162 -13.46 2.13 17.46
CA ILE A 162 -13.88 3.53 17.40
C ILE A 162 -14.52 3.89 18.73
N GLY A 163 -13.75 4.52 19.62
CA GLY A 163 -14.14 4.63 21.01
C GLY A 163 -14.40 3.23 21.60
N ASP A 164 -15.58 3.04 22.19
CA ASP A 164 -15.99 1.76 22.77
C ASP A 164 -16.66 0.81 21.76
N LYS A 165 -16.72 1.17 20.49
CA LYS A 165 -17.41 0.38 19.47
C LYS A 165 -16.42 -0.48 18.70
N LEU A 166 -16.79 -1.76 18.52
CA LEU A 166 -16.09 -2.74 17.71
C LEU A 166 -16.89 -2.98 16.43
N ILE A 167 -16.30 -2.69 15.29
CA ILE A 167 -16.95 -2.82 13.99
C ILE A 167 -16.10 -3.74 13.11
N LYS A 168 -16.70 -4.82 12.60
CA LYS A 168 -16.04 -5.68 11.63
C LYS A 168 -15.80 -4.92 10.32
N GLY A 169 -14.58 -5.00 9.79
CA GLY A 169 -14.18 -4.35 8.56
C GLY A 169 -12.68 -4.11 8.53
N GLY A 170 -12.11 -4.11 7.36
CA GLY A 170 -10.69 -3.78 7.16
C GLY A 170 -10.44 -2.28 7.20
N ARG A 171 -11.45 -1.50 6.86
CA ARG A 171 -11.50 -0.04 6.86
C ARG A 171 -12.96 0.42 6.94
N MET A 172 -13.22 1.66 7.36
CA MET A 172 -14.57 2.20 7.45
C MET A 172 -15.31 2.09 6.11
N GLY A 173 -16.48 1.45 6.12
CA GLY A 173 -17.29 1.21 4.93
C GLY A 173 -16.83 0.04 4.06
N GLU A 174 -15.81 -0.70 4.46
CA GLU A 174 -15.27 -1.81 3.68
C GLU A 174 -15.32 -3.13 4.45
N LEU A 175 -15.62 -4.21 3.71
CA LEU A 175 -15.76 -5.55 4.26
C LEU A 175 -14.44 -6.08 4.85
N SER A 176 -14.56 -7.03 5.75
CA SER A 176 -13.46 -7.88 6.24
C SER A 176 -13.45 -9.21 5.49
N SER A 177 -12.28 -9.81 5.33
CA SER A 177 -12.13 -11.19 4.86
C SER A 177 -12.25 -12.12 6.07
N GLU A 178 -13.33 -12.87 6.16
CA GLU A 178 -13.66 -13.72 7.32
C GLU A 178 -13.35 -15.21 7.05
N GLU A 179 -13.44 -15.64 5.79
CA GLU A 179 -13.27 -17.04 5.40
C GLU A 179 -11.79 -17.41 5.21
N LEU A 180 -11.01 -16.58 4.51
CA LEU A 180 -9.59 -16.84 4.22
C LEU A 180 -8.76 -17.13 5.48
N PRO A 181 -8.97 -16.46 6.64
CA PRO A 181 -8.29 -16.83 7.87
C PRO A 181 -8.53 -18.30 8.29
N LEU A 182 -9.73 -18.82 8.11
CA LEU A 182 -10.06 -20.21 8.43
C LEU A 182 -9.30 -21.18 7.52
N SER A 183 -9.23 -20.85 6.24
CA SER A 183 -8.46 -21.64 5.27
C SER A 183 -6.96 -21.64 5.59
N LEU A 184 -6.39 -20.50 6.01
CA LEU A 184 -5.00 -20.40 6.44
C LEU A 184 -4.75 -21.21 7.73
N GLU A 185 -5.65 -21.13 8.71
CA GLU A 185 -5.54 -21.90 9.95
C GLU A 185 -5.63 -23.42 9.68
N SER A 186 -6.52 -23.86 8.77
CA SER A 186 -6.61 -25.27 8.37
C SER A 186 -5.36 -25.76 7.64
N ALA A 187 -4.65 -24.88 6.97
CA ALA A 187 -3.34 -25.15 6.36
C ALA A 187 -2.17 -25.14 7.37
N GLY A 188 -2.45 -24.94 8.66
CA GLY A 188 -1.46 -25.00 9.73
C GLY A 188 -0.82 -23.66 10.11
N PHE A 189 -1.24 -22.54 9.52
CA PHE A 189 -0.74 -21.22 9.91
C PHE A 189 -1.36 -20.75 11.23
N LYS A 190 -0.51 -20.31 12.16
CA LYS A 190 -0.97 -19.66 13.40
C LYS A 190 -1.20 -18.19 13.13
N LEU A 191 -2.43 -17.74 13.29
CA LEU A 191 -2.80 -16.34 13.13
C LEU A 191 -2.78 -15.61 14.46
N GLY A 192 -2.35 -14.35 14.43
CA GLY A 192 -2.36 -13.45 15.56
C GLY A 192 -2.98 -12.12 15.16
N ARG A 193 -3.30 -11.28 16.16
CA ARG A 193 -3.85 -9.96 15.92
C ARG A 193 -2.80 -8.89 16.14
N PHE A 194 -2.59 -8.08 15.10
CA PHE A 194 -1.79 -6.86 15.18
C PHE A 194 -2.69 -5.63 15.28
N LYS A 195 -2.21 -4.60 15.94
CA LYS A 195 -2.88 -3.32 16.08
C LYS A 195 -2.14 -2.25 15.25
N THR A 196 -2.87 -1.48 14.47
CA THR A 196 -2.39 -0.23 13.89
C THR A 196 -3.27 0.93 14.34
N GLY A 197 -2.70 2.13 14.47
CA GLY A 197 -3.46 3.33 14.82
C GLY A 197 -3.66 4.22 13.60
N THR A 198 -4.81 4.86 13.54
CA THR A 198 -5.08 5.94 12.58
C THR A 198 -5.18 7.25 13.35
N PRO A 199 -4.45 8.31 12.97
CA PRO A 199 -4.58 9.60 13.62
C PRO A 199 -5.97 10.19 13.39
N PRO A 200 -6.47 11.05 14.29
CA PRO A 200 -7.76 11.72 14.12
C PRO A 200 -7.75 12.58 12.86
N ARG A 201 -8.89 12.73 12.25
CA ARG A 201 -9.15 13.71 11.19
C ARG A 201 -9.81 14.92 11.84
N ILE A 202 -9.14 16.05 11.78
CA ILE A 202 -9.59 17.29 12.41
C ILE A 202 -10.12 18.22 11.31
N ASP A 203 -11.21 18.94 11.59
CA ASP A 203 -11.70 19.97 10.69
C ASP A 203 -10.75 21.17 10.76
N LEU A 204 -10.10 21.49 9.65
CA LEU A 204 -9.13 22.59 9.56
C LEU A 204 -9.71 23.93 10.04
N ARG A 205 -11.02 24.15 9.89
CA ARG A 205 -11.71 25.36 10.34
C ARG A 205 -11.75 25.52 11.86
N THR A 206 -11.46 24.45 12.60
CA THR A 206 -11.43 24.42 14.07
C THR A 206 -10.01 24.53 14.65
N ILE A 207 -9.00 24.73 13.81
CA ILE A 207 -7.60 24.81 14.22
C ILE A 207 -7.13 26.26 14.10
N ASP A 208 -6.56 26.80 15.15
CA ASP A 208 -5.82 28.05 15.11
C ASP A 208 -4.38 27.76 14.67
N LEU A 209 -4.08 28.04 13.40
CA LEU A 209 -2.76 27.82 12.85
C LEU A 209 -1.72 28.84 13.35
N SER A 210 -2.14 29.97 13.93
CA SER A 210 -1.22 31.00 14.45
C SER A 210 -0.43 30.53 15.68
N GLU A 211 -0.99 29.57 16.41
CA GLU A 211 -0.36 28.95 17.60
C GLU A 211 0.59 27.78 17.26
N LEU A 212 0.70 27.40 15.98
CA LEU A 212 1.44 26.22 15.55
C LEU A 212 2.72 26.61 14.78
N GLU A 213 3.76 25.82 14.99
CA GLU A 213 5.01 25.97 14.22
C GLU A 213 4.82 25.49 12.78
N GLU A 214 4.99 26.40 11.82
CA GLU A 214 4.93 26.07 10.42
C GLU A 214 6.14 25.23 9.98
N GLN A 215 5.88 24.15 9.26
CA GLN A 215 6.87 23.24 8.71
C GLN A 215 6.77 23.24 7.18
N PRO A 216 7.45 24.18 6.47
CA PRO A 216 7.39 24.27 5.01
C PRO A 216 8.06 23.07 4.34
N GLY A 217 7.65 22.78 3.11
CA GLY A 217 8.37 21.83 2.25
C GLY A 217 9.71 22.39 1.79
N GLU A 218 10.65 21.50 1.43
CA GLU A 218 11.97 21.91 0.95
C GLU A 218 11.96 22.09 -0.58
N VAL A 219 11.38 23.20 -1.05
CA VAL A 219 11.17 23.48 -2.48
C VAL A 219 12.47 23.71 -3.25
N ASP A 220 13.50 24.24 -2.58
CA ASP A 220 14.81 24.56 -3.18
C ASP A 220 15.66 23.30 -3.41
N LYS A 221 15.24 22.15 -2.90
CA LYS A 221 15.93 20.89 -3.06
C LYS A 221 15.13 19.98 -3.97
N LEU A 222 15.78 19.40 -4.95
CA LEU A 222 15.20 18.39 -5.83
C LEU A 222 15.13 17.03 -5.12
N LEU A 223 14.30 16.97 -4.07
CA LEU A 223 14.09 15.76 -3.29
C LEU A 223 13.17 14.79 -4.03
N LYS A 224 13.57 13.52 -4.08
CA LYS A 224 12.77 12.45 -4.67
C LYS A 224 13.06 11.10 -4.02
N PHE A 225 12.09 10.20 -4.07
CA PHE A 225 12.26 8.83 -3.61
C PHE A 225 12.89 7.95 -4.68
N SER A 226 12.42 8.08 -5.92
CA SER A 226 12.84 7.20 -7.02
C SER A 226 13.98 7.79 -7.82
N MET A 227 14.99 6.96 -8.09
CA MET A 227 16.07 7.30 -9.03
C MET A 227 15.56 7.37 -10.47
N ARG A 228 14.44 6.75 -10.79
CA ARG A 228 13.81 6.74 -12.12
C ARG A 228 12.97 8.00 -12.39
N THR A 229 12.64 8.78 -11.36
CA THR A 229 11.94 10.07 -11.51
C THR A 229 12.90 11.12 -12.06
N LYS A 230 12.54 11.78 -13.16
CA LYS A 230 13.32 12.87 -13.75
C LYS A 230 13.16 14.14 -12.92
N ASN A 231 14.21 14.95 -12.84
CA ASN A 231 14.13 16.22 -12.08
C ASN A 231 13.03 17.15 -12.63
N SER A 232 12.85 17.18 -13.95
CA SER A 232 11.80 17.95 -14.60
C SER A 232 10.36 17.57 -14.22
N GLU A 233 10.16 16.36 -13.62
CA GLU A 233 8.84 15.93 -13.16
C GLU A 233 8.47 16.51 -11.79
N ILE A 234 9.46 16.98 -11.05
CA ILE A 234 9.30 17.50 -9.67
C ILE A 234 9.72 18.95 -9.50
N GLU A 235 10.56 19.46 -10.41
CA GLU A 235 11.06 20.85 -10.38
C GLU A 235 9.90 21.85 -10.45
N GLY A 236 9.97 22.89 -9.61
CA GLY A 236 8.95 23.95 -9.57
C GLY A 236 7.58 23.54 -9.01
N ARG A 237 7.42 22.28 -8.53
CA ARG A 237 6.16 21.84 -7.96
C ARG A 237 5.89 22.57 -6.64
N PRO A 238 4.73 23.24 -6.49
CA PRO A 238 4.36 23.90 -5.23
C PRO A 238 4.20 22.87 -4.12
N GLN A 239 4.60 23.24 -2.91
CA GLN A 239 4.46 22.39 -1.74
C GLN A 239 3.61 23.07 -0.67
N LEU A 240 2.86 22.28 0.09
CA LEU A 240 2.04 22.73 1.22
C LEU A 240 2.85 22.64 2.51
N SER A 241 2.66 23.61 3.40
CA SER A 241 3.20 23.52 4.75
C SER A 241 2.41 22.53 5.62
N CYS A 242 3.11 21.85 6.52
CA CYS A 242 2.52 21.14 7.66
C CYS A 242 2.72 22.00 8.92
N TYR A 243 1.98 21.69 9.98
CA TYR A 243 2.01 22.43 11.24
C TYR A 243 2.19 21.44 12.41
N LEU A 244 2.93 21.87 13.45
CA LEU A 244 3.24 21.09 14.65
C LEU A 244 2.82 21.82 15.92
#